data_9975f1d0b76b0d0da3295d76600ae3a9
#
_entry.id   9975f1d0b76b0d0da3295d76600ae3a9
#
_cell.length_a   1.000
_cell.length_b   1.000
_cell.length_c   1.000
_cell.angle_alpha   90.00
_cell.angle_beta   90.00
_cell.angle_gamma   90.00
#
_symmetry.space_group_name_H-M   'P 1'
#
loop_
_entity.id
_entity.type
_entity.pdbx_description
1 polymer ?
#
loop_
_entity_poly.entity_id
_entity_poly.type
_entity_poly.pdbx_seq_one_letter_code
_entity_poly.pdbx_strand_id
1 'polypeptide(L)'
;MADNRRTAIRHAVSIAGKFATSGAPADCTIVNLSLGGALLAATKRHAMGERCHINFKIPTIEEAIDIGATVRWSDDKSVGIQFDGLRARDVWALNEYFKQLGG
;
A
#
# COMPACT_ATOMS: atom_id res chain seq x y z
N MET A 1 -16.91 5.46 17.44
CA MET A 1 -16.39 5.66 16.62
C MET A 1 -16.57 4.94 15.53
N ALA A 2 -17.04 5.45 14.78
CA ALA A 2 -17.25 4.78 13.72
C ALA A 2 -16.10 4.16 13.38
N ASP A 3 -16.22 3.22 12.89
CA ASP A 3 -15.24 2.61 12.58
C ASP A 3 -14.82 2.84 11.27
N ASN A 4 -13.94 3.76 11.07
CA ASN A 4 -13.31 3.98 9.80
C ASN A 4 -12.69 2.72 9.28
N ARG A 5 -12.38 1.82 10.13
CA ARG A 5 -11.81 0.58 9.69
C ARG A 5 -12.73 -0.25 8.84
N ARG A 6 -14.01 -0.05 8.96
CA ARG A 6 -14.97 -0.78 8.17
C ARG A 6 -14.95 -0.37 6.72
N THR A 7 -14.53 0.85 6.43
CA THR A 7 -14.50 1.31 5.07
C THR A 7 -13.18 0.97 4.39
N ALA A 8 -12.20 0.49 5.14
CA ALA A 8 -10.91 0.15 4.60
C ALA A 8 -10.74 -1.36 4.55
N ILE A 9 -11.53 -2.00 3.72
CA ILE A 9 -11.48 -3.45 3.59
C ILE A 9 -10.16 -3.83 2.97
N ARG A 10 -9.50 -4.81 3.58
CA ARG A 10 -8.22 -5.27 3.10
C ARG A 10 -8.40 -6.45 2.17
N HIS A 11 -7.65 -6.43 1.09
CA HIS A 11 -7.71 -7.47 0.09
C HIS A 11 -6.36 -8.16 0.01
N ALA A 12 -6.35 -9.48 0.04
CA ALA A 12 -5.12 -10.25 -0.12
C ALA A 12 -4.68 -10.16 -1.58
N VAL A 13 -3.44 -9.79 -1.79
CA VAL A 13 -2.91 -9.60 -3.15
C VAL A 13 -1.45 -10.07 -3.18
N SER A 14 -0.86 -10.03 -4.35
CA SER A 14 0.57 -10.28 -4.51
C SER A 14 1.04 -9.37 -5.63
N ILE A 15 1.49 -8.18 -5.27
CA ILE A 15 1.86 -7.15 -6.24
C ILE A 15 3.30 -6.73 -6.00
N ALA A 16 4.12 -6.83 -7.02
CA ALA A 16 5.49 -6.34 -6.95
C ALA A 16 5.47 -4.81 -6.95
N GLY A 17 6.27 -4.20 -6.11
CA GLY A 17 6.36 -2.75 -6.02
C GLY A 17 7.73 -2.29 -5.59
N LYS A 18 7.85 -0.98 -5.46
CA LYS A 18 9.08 -0.33 -4.97
C LYS A 18 8.73 0.47 -3.73
N PHE A 19 9.56 0.34 -2.74
CA PHE A 19 9.35 0.99 -1.45
C PHE A 19 10.60 1.76 -1.07
N ALA A 20 10.46 3.00 -0.71
CA ALA A 20 11.60 3.83 -0.33
C ALA A 20 11.29 4.60 0.94
N THR A 21 12.26 4.69 1.83
CA THR A 21 12.14 5.58 2.98
C THR A 21 12.99 6.82 2.73
N SER A 22 14.30 6.73 2.87
CA SER A 22 15.15 7.88 2.64
C SER A 22 16.27 7.57 1.68
N GLY A 23 16.26 6.60 0.94
CA GLY A 23 17.31 6.26 0.02
C GLY A 23 16.74 5.72 -1.27
N ALA A 24 17.53 4.89 -1.95
CA ALA A 24 17.08 4.31 -3.20
C ALA A 24 15.91 3.36 -2.96
N PRO A 25 14.94 3.32 -3.86
CA PRO A 25 13.83 2.40 -3.73
C PRO A 25 14.30 0.95 -3.72
N ALA A 26 13.64 0.13 -2.96
CA ALA A 26 13.91 -1.30 -2.90
C ALA A 26 12.69 -2.08 -3.34
N ASP A 27 12.91 -3.26 -3.84
CA ASP A 27 11.80 -4.11 -4.26
C ASP A 27 11.03 -4.57 -3.03
N CYS A 28 9.72 -4.67 -3.18
CA CYS A 28 8.87 -5.23 -2.14
C CYS A 28 7.70 -5.95 -2.80
N THR A 29 6.97 -6.71 -2.00
CA THR A 29 5.73 -7.34 -2.46
C THR A 29 4.61 -6.85 -1.57
N ILE A 30 3.56 -6.31 -2.17
CA ILE A 30 2.37 -5.91 -1.44
C ILE A 30 1.53 -7.16 -1.28
N VAL A 31 1.26 -7.54 -0.04
CA VAL A 31 0.51 -8.78 0.25
C VAL A 31 -0.91 -8.51 0.74
N ASN A 32 -1.17 -7.27 1.16
CA ASN A 32 -2.51 -6.84 1.51
C ASN A 32 -2.66 -5.40 1.08
N LEU A 33 -3.83 -5.03 0.58
CA LEU A 33 -4.05 -3.70 0.03
C LEU A 33 -5.46 -3.23 0.37
N SER A 34 -5.57 -1.97 0.76
CA SER A 34 -6.86 -1.33 0.99
C SER A 34 -6.78 0.11 0.49
N LEU A 35 -7.87 0.85 0.61
CA LEU A 35 -7.84 2.27 0.27
C LEU A 35 -7.04 3.08 1.28
N GLY A 36 -6.83 2.57 2.48
CA GLY A 36 -6.10 3.30 3.52
C GLY A 36 -4.64 2.96 3.64
N GLY A 37 -4.21 1.84 3.11
CA GLY A 37 -2.82 1.43 3.28
C GLY A 37 -2.54 0.06 2.72
N ALA A 38 -1.38 -0.46 3.06
CA ALA A 38 -0.93 -1.74 2.54
C ALA A 38 -0.03 -2.45 3.54
N LEU A 39 0.05 -3.76 3.39
CA LEU A 39 1.00 -4.59 4.11
C LEU A 39 2.01 -5.08 3.10
N LEU A 40 3.27 -4.85 3.38
CA LEU A 40 4.37 -5.19 2.48
C LEU A 40 5.20 -6.30 3.09
N ALA A 41 5.60 -7.26 2.28
CA ALA A 41 6.64 -8.19 2.67
C ALA A 41 7.98 -7.49 2.42
N ALA A 42 8.78 -7.36 3.43
CA ALA A 42 10.05 -6.65 3.35
C ALA A 42 11.06 -7.30 4.27
N THR A 43 12.33 -7.13 3.93
CA THR A 43 13.38 -7.78 4.68
C THR A 43 14.05 -6.87 5.70
N LYS A 44 13.68 -5.59 5.72
CA LYS A 44 14.24 -4.65 6.66
C LYS A 44 13.18 -4.14 7.59
N ARG A 45 13.57 -3.94 8.82
CA ARG A 45 12.68 -3.34 9.81
C ARG A 45 12.73 -1.80 9.67
N HIS A 46 11.60 -1.16 9.82
CA HIS A 46 11.49 0.29 9.70
C HIS A 46 10.87 0.87 10.96
N ALA A 47 11.18 2.12 11.25
CA ALA A 47 10.67 2.76 12.46
C ALA A 47 9.22 3.18 12.28
N MET A 48 8.42 3.00 13.31
CA MET A 48 7.05 3.47 13.30
C MET A 48 7.04 4.99 13.15
N GLY A 49 6.19 5.50 12.28
CA GLY A 49 6.14 6.92 11.98
C GLY A 49 7.07 7.37 10.87
N GLU A 50 7.92 6.48 10.39
CA GLU A 50 8.85 6.84 9.32
C GLU A 50 8.10 7.13 8.04
N ARG A 51 8.48 8.21 7.35
CA ARG A 51 7.84 8.55 6.07
C ARG A 51 8.42 7.68 4.98
N CYS A 52 7.57 7.28 4.07
CA CYS A 52 7.99 6.41 2.99
C CYS A 52 7.21 6.72 1.71
N HIS A 53 7.58 6.05 0.65
CA HIS A 53 6.95 6.21 -0.65
C HIS A 53 6.77 4.83 -1.23
N ILE A 54 5.62 4.59 -1.83
CA ILE A 54 5.33 3.29 -2.42
C ILE A 54 4.92 3.49 -3.88
N ASN A 55 5.46 2.65 -4.74
CA ASN A 55 5.15 2.69 -6.17
C ASN A 55 4.76 1.29 -6.59
N PHE A 56 3.61 1.13 -7.19
CA PHE A 56 3.15 -0.17 -7.64
C PHE A 56 2.16 -0.01 -8.78
N LYS A 57 1.96 -1.09 -9.53
CA LYS A 57 1.05 -1.06 -10.66
C LYS A 57 -0.04 -2.08 -10.50
N ILE A 58 -1.26 -1.69 -10.87
CA ILE A 58 -2.42 -2.58 -10.87
C ILE A 58 -3.04 -2.59 -12.27
N PRO A 59 -3.77 -3.64 -12.62
CA PRO A 59 -4.24 -3.79 -14.02
C PRO A 59 -5.33 -2.82 -14.44
N THR A 60 -5.96 -2.12 -13.51
CA THR A 60 -7.06 -1.22 -13.85
C THR A 60 -6.61 0.18 -14.26
N ILE A 61 -5.31 0.45 -14.23
CA ILE A 61 -4.78 1.74 -14.62
C ILE A 61 -3.40 1.53 -15.25
N GLU A 62 -3.11 2.27 -16.29
CA GLU A 62 -1.84 2.08 -16.99
C GLU A 62 -0.66 2.65 -16.24
N GLU A 63 -0.84 3.76 -15.58
CA GLU A 63 0.24 4.38 -14.84
C GLU A 63 0.38 3.79 -13.46
N ALA A 64 1.59 3.72 -12.97
CA ALA A 64 1.82 3.23 -11.62
C ALA A 64 1.20 4.16 -10.60
N ILE A 65 0.76 3.59 -9.48
CA ILE A 65 0.33 4.37 -8.33
C ILE A 65 1.60 4.69 -7.54
N ASP A 66 1.82 5.97 -7.30
CA ASP A 66 3.05 6.43 -6.69
C ASP A 66 2.68 7.44 -5.62
N ILE A 67 2.71 7.04 -4.36
CA ILE A 67 2.18 7.86 -3.28
C ILE A 67 3.05 7.79 -2.04
N GLY A 68 2.94 8.84 -1.25
CA GLY A 68 3.58 8.89 0.06
C GLY A 68 2.78 8.13 1.09
N ALA A 69 3.46 7.63 2.08
CA ALA A 69 2.84 6.86 3.15
C ALA A 69 3.67 6.98 4.42
N THR A 70 3.12 6.47 5.52
CA THR A 70 3.79 6.48 6.81
C THR A 70 3.80 5.06 7.36
N VAL A 71 4.94 4.63 7.89
CA VAL A 71 5.06 3.32 8.49
C VAL A 71 4.27 3.31 9.80
N ARG A 72 3.33 2.38 9.94
CA ARG A 72 2.52 2.24 11.14
C ARG A 72 3.08 1.17 12.06
N TRP A 73 3.65 0.13 11.50
CA TRP A 73 4.34 -0.89 12.27
C TRP A 73 5.27 -1.67 11.35
N SER A 74 6.22 -2.36 11.94
CA SER A 74 7.19 -3.15 11.18
C SER A 74 7.73 -4.27 12.06
N ASP A 75 8.01 -5.40 11.43
CA ASP A 75 8.75 -6.47 12.09
C ASP A 75 9.80 -6.97 11.07
N ASP A 76 10.38 -8.13 11.34
CA ASP A 76 11.48 -8.62 10.52
C ASP A 76 11.03 -9.03 9.11
N LYS A 77 9.76 -9.25 8.91
CA LYS A 77 9.26 -9.78 7.63
C LYS A 77 8.25 -8.88 6.95
N SER A 78 7.66 -7.93 7.67
CA SER A 78 6.54 -7.16 7.13
C SER A 78 6.58 -5.71 7.57
N VAL A 79 5.99 -4.86 6.76
CA VAL A 79 5.84 -3.44 7.06
C VAL A 79 4.40 -3.06 6.75
N GLY A 80 3.72 -2.50 7.74
CA GLY A 80 2.38 -1.94 7.53
C GLY A 80 2.47 -0.46 7.31
N ILE A 81 1.92 0.03 6.21
CA ILE A 81 1.97 1.45 5.88
C ILE A 81 0.56 2.00 5.72
N GLN A 82 0.41 3.27 6.05
CA GLN A 82 -0.82 4.00 5.86
C GLN A 82 -0.56 5.04 4.77
N PHE A 83 -1.40 5.08 3.74
CA PHE A 83 -1.25 6.04 2.67
C PHE A 83 -1.55 7.45 3.20
N ASP A 84 -0.77 8.44 2.77
CA ASP A 84 -0.99 9.82 3.20
C ASP A 84 -2.18 10.43 2.49
N GLY A 85 -2.46 10.01 1.27
CA GLY A 85 -3.61 10.48 0.54
C GLY A 85 -3.58 9.93 -0.88
N LEU A 86 -4.73 9.56 -1.39
CA LEU A 86 -4.85 9.05 -2.75
C LEU A 86 -5.49 10.11 -3.62
N ARG A 87 -5.07 10.17 -4.88
CA ARG A 87 -5.76 11.00 -5.87
C ARG A 87 -7.06 10.33 -6.26
N ALA A 88 -8.00 11.10 -6.78
CA ALA A 88 -9.28 10.55 -7.19
C ALA A 88 -9.13 9.41 -8.20
N ARG A 89 -8.19 9.53 -9.13
CA ARG A 89 -7.97 8.46 -10.11
C ARG A 89 -7.43 7.19 -9.45
N ASP A 90 -6.62 7.34 -8.40
CA ASP A 90 -6.08 6.19 -7.68
C ASP A 90 -7.20 5.47 -6.91
N VAL A 91 -8.09 6.24 -6.30
CA VAL A 91 -9.24 5.66 -5.59
C VAL A 91 -10.11 4.89 -6.56
N TRP A 92 -10.39 5.48 -7.73
CA TRP A 92 -11.19 4.81 -8.74
C TRP A 92 -10.54 3.52 -9.20
N ALA A 93 -9.24 3.58 -9.51
CA ALA A 93 -8.52 2.42 -10.02
C ALA A 93 -8.46 1.28 -8.99
N LEU A 94 -8.24 1.64 -7.73
CA LEU A 94 -8.21 0.63 -6.66
C LEU A 94 -9.57 0.00 -6.44
N ASN A 95 -10.65 0.80 -6.47
CA ASN A 95 -11.98 0.24 -6.32
C ASN A 95 -12.32 -0.72 -7.46
N GLU A 96 -11.95 -0.37 -8.69
CA GLU A 96 -12.17 -1.27 -9.82
C GLU A 96 -11.37 -2.57 -9.67
N TYR A 97 -10.14 -2.44 -9.20
CA TYR A 97 -9.29 -3.60 -8.98
C TYR A 97 -9.88 -4.51 -7.90
N PHE A 98 -10.36 -3.92 -6.81
CA PHE A 98 -10.95 -4.71 -5.72
C PHE A 98 -12.19 -5.46 -6.18
N LYS A 99 -12.98 -4.87 -7.08
CA LYS A 99 -14.12 -5.58 -7.66
C LYS A 99 -13.66 -6.81 -8.42
N GLN A 100 -12.54 -6.73 -9.12
CA GLN A 100 -12.02 -7.86 -9.86
C GLN A 100 -11.56 -8.97 -8.93
N LEU A 101 -11.06 -8.62 -7.75
CA LEU A 101 -10.54 -9.60 -6.82
C LEU A 101 -11.61 -10.37 -6.09
N GLY A 102 -12.64 -9.67 -5.69
CA GLY A 102 -13.56 -10.31 -4.79
C GLY A 102 -14.97 -10.36 -5.21
N GLY A 103 -15.19 -9.94 -6.32
CA GLY A 103 -16.55 -9.90 -6.76
C GLY A 103 -17.29 -8.72 -6.22
#